data_5269897e9bef221abffc750ab95631a7
#
_entry.id   5269897e9bef221abffc750ab95631a7
#
_cell.length_a   1.000
_cell.length_b   1.000
_cell.length_c   1.000
_cell.angle_alpha   90.00
_cell.angle_beta   90.00
_cell.angle_gamma   90.00
#
_symmetry.space_group_name_H-M   'P 1'
#
loop_
_entity.id
_entity.type
_entity.pdbx_description
1 polymer ?
#
loop_
_entity_poly.entity_id
_entity_poly.type
_entity_poly.pdbx_seq_one_letter_code
_entity_poly.pdbx_strand_id
1 'polypeptide(L)'
;MQKWSSGDVVTAKLSLAVFDILCYNKMNYADKTKYPQTAACGKIQDVNKMGSRKPMKLNLGMAPKVIFIMMLDVLATVVSFFLGLWFRYDFSFAEIRPVHLEGFLSAIGLWCVITLLVFWIFRLYNSIWAFVSTPEVFRITGAYVVLGVIGVLVFHFDGNLMPRSSMVVGFLFSFVSTVTIRFSYRLLRTAQRRISHITHANGVKNVMLIGAGDAGRALAVEFTNSDHIQDHLSCVIDDNPVKWNKQLCGVPIVGGRQDIATAVKKYKISKIIFAIPNCTAKSRKEILDICATTGCEVQMLPGIFQMVNGEVSVSKLRKVDPQDLLGREPIKVNLDEIVGYISGKVVLVTGGGGSIGSELCRQIAHAKPKQLIILDIYENNAYDIQMELRRTHPELNLEVIIGSVRDAVRLNHVMETYRPELVFHAAAHKHVPLMEESPNEAIKNNVIGTYKLAKAAAEYGVKRFVQISTDKAVNPTNIMGASKRLCEMVIQMMNRESKTEFVAVRFGNVLGSNGSVIPLFKKQIEAGGPVTVTHPDIIRYFMTIPEAVSLVLQAGYYAKGGEIFILDMGEPVKIDTMARNMIRLSGYEPDVDI
;
A
#
# COMPACT_ATOMS: atom_id res chain seq x y z
N MET A 1 -37.28 -34.43 26.32
CA MET A 1 -35.92 -34.84 25.96
C MET A 1 -35.97 -35.78 24.76
N GLN A 2 -35.93 -35.26 23.54
CA GLN A 2 -35.82 -36.05 22.32
C GLN A 2 -34.36 -35.95 21.82
N LYS A 3 -33.74 -37.12 21.68
CA LYS A 3 -32.36 -37.26 21.14
C LYS A 3 -32.40 -37.03 19.63
N TRP A 4 -31.63 -36.06 19.16
CA TRP A 4 -31.35 -35.88 17.74
C TRP A 4 -30.26 -36.86 17.30
N SER A 5 -30.43 -37.51 16.16
CA SER A 5 -29.50 -38.48 15.62
C SER A 5 -28.36 -37.75 14.88
N SER A 6 -27.17 -38.37 14.84
CA SER A 6 -25.93 -37.81 14.26
C SER A 6 -25.99 -37.54 12.75
N GLY A 7 -27.06 -37.93 12.05
CA GLY A 7 -27.28 -37.67 10.63
C GLY A 7 -27.78 -36.25 10.31
N ASP A 8 -28.53 -35.63 11.23
CA ASP A 8 -29.16 -34.32 11.00
C ASP A 8 -28.21 -33.15 11.17
N VAL A 9 -27.10 -33.35 11.89
CA VAL A 9 -26.04 -32.32 12.09
C VAL A 9 -25.14 -32.19 10.89
N VAL A 10 -24.94 -33.26 10.12
CA VAL A 10 -24.08 -33.23 8.91
C VAL A 10 -24.81 -32.56 7.74
N THR A 11 -26.10 -32.79 7.59
CA THR A 11 -26.95 -32.15 6.57
C THR A 11 -27.12 -30.64 6.81
N ALA A 12 -27.27 -30.23 8.08
CA ALA A 12 -27.35 -28.80 8.44
C ALA A 12 -26.03 -28.05 8.23
N LYS A 13 -24.89 -28.68 8.46
CA LYS A 13 -23.59 -28.10 8.21
C LYS A 13 -23.24 -27.99 6.71
N LEU A 14 -23.71 -28.93 5.87
CA LEU A 14 -23.54 -28.85 4.42
C LEU A 14 -24.43 -27.76 3.78
N SER A 15 -25.65 -27.55 4.29
CA SER A 15 -26.54 -26.50 3.79
C SER A 15 -26.08 -25.11 4.17
N LEU A 16 -25.45 -24.90 5.33
CA LEU A 16 -24.84 -23.63 5.75
C LEU A 16 -23.59 -23.32 4.94
N ALA A 17 -22.72 -24.29 4.66
CA ALA A 17 -21.53 -24.09 3.84
C ALA A 17 -21.86 -23.75 2.38
N VAL A 18 -22.95 -24.29 1.83
CA VAL A 18 -23.44 -23.95 0.48
C VAL A 18 -24.08 -22.56 0.46
N PHE A 19 -24.73 -22.14 1.56
CA PHE A 19 -25.33 -20.82 1.67
C PHE A 19 -24.27 -19.71 1.82
N ASP A 20 -23.19 -19.95 2.57
CA ASP A 20 -22.05 -19.02 2.69
C ASP A 20 -21.29 -18.85 1.38
N ILE A 21 -21.12 -19.92 0.59
CA ILE A 21 -20.49 -19.84 -0.74
C ILE A 21 -21.38 -19.07 -1.73
N LEU A 22 -22.70 -19.15 -1.61
CA LEU A 22 -23.64 -18.39 -2.45
C LEU A 22 -23.76 -16.92 -2.04
N CYS A 23 -23.63 -16.60 -0.75
CA CYS A 23 -23.60 -15.22 -0.27
C CYS A 23 -22.28 -14.51 -0.57
N TYR A 24 -21.13 -15.19 -0.48
CA TYR A 24 -19.82 -14.63 -0.79
C TYR A 24 -19.68 -14.22 -2.26
N ASN A 25 -20.33 -14.93 -3.17
CA ASN A 25 -20.34 -14.60 -4.61
C ASN A 25 -21.30 -13.46 -5.00
N LYS A 26 -22.18 -13.01 -4.09
CA LYS A 26 -23.15 -11.93 -4.38
C LYS A 26 -22.71 -10.54 -3.93
N MET A 27 -21.68 -10.43 -3.09
CA MET A 27 -21.21 -9.15 -2.54
C MET A 27 -20.09 -8.44 -3.31
N ASN A 28 -19.53 -9.05 -4.35
CA ASN A 28 -18.38 -8.50 -5.09
C ASN A 28 -18.69 -7.80 -6.41
N TYR A 29 -19.94 -7.39 -6.66
CA TYR A 29 -20.28 -6.58 -7.83
C TYR A 29 -21.26 -5.46 -7.47
N ALA A 30 -20.73 -4.39 -6.84
CA ALA A 30 -21.37 -3.09 -6.83
C ALA A 30 -20.37 -2.04 -7.32
N ASP A 31 -20.64 -1.56 -8.50
CA ASP A 31 -19.97 -0.52 -9.27
C ASP A 31 -19.83 0.77 -8.46
N LYS A 32 -18.58 1.23 -8.25
CA LYS A 32 -18.25 2.53 -7.63
C LYS A 32 -17.80 3.52 -8.70
N THR A 33 -18.74 4.00 -9.50
CA THR A 33 -18.53 5.24 -10.24
C THR A 33 -19.83 6.03 -10.34
N LYS A 34 -19.81 7.22 -9.74
CA LYS A 34 -20.74 8.36 -9.81
C LYS A 34 -21.44 8.69 -8.49
N TYR A 35 -20.85 9.64 -7.77
CA TYR A 35 -21.64 10.72 -7.13
C TYR A 35 -20.74 11.93 -6.86
N PRO A 36 -21.13 13.14 -7.28
CA PRO A 36 -20.56 14.38 -6.79
C PRO A 36 -21.24 14.77 -5.47
N GLN A 37 -20.46 15.38 -4.59
CA GLN A 37 -20.93 15.98 -3.33
C GLN A 37 -21.81 17.19 -3.61
N THR A 38 -22.98 17.27 -2.97
CA THR A 38 -23.47 18.50 -2.31
C THR A 38 -24.74 18.23 -1.50
N ALA A 39 -24.70 18.71 -0.27
CA ALA A 39 -25.75 19.37 0.52
C ALA A 39 -26.95 18.63 1.13
N ALA A 40 -26.95 18.72 2.46
CA ALA A 40 -28.05 19.09 3.38
C ALA A 40 -29.17 18.08 3.72
N CYS A 41 -29.10 17.69 4.97
CA CYS A 41 -30.15 17.59 6.03
C CYS A 41 -31.63 17.56 5.59
N GLY A 42 -32.36 16.51 6.04
CA GLY A 42 -33.80 16.58 6.16
C GLY A 42 -34.56 15.26 6.08
N LYS A 43 -35.01 14.82 7.28
CA LYS A 43 -36.23 14.02 7.54
C LYS A 43 -36.29 12.55 7.12
N ILE A 44 -36.24 11.75 8.15
CA ILE A 44 -36.79 10.38 8.24
C ILE A 44 -38.31 10.47 8.15
N GLN A 45 -38.91 9.80 7.19
CA GLN A 45 -40.25 9.15 7.31
C GLN A 45 -40.49 8.23 6.09
N ASP A 46 -41.10 7.06 6.44
CA ASP A 46 -41.79 6.07 5.60
C ASP A 46 -41.00 4.86 5.12
N VAL A 47 -40.96 3.90 6.01
CA VAL A 47 -40.97 2.44 5.72
C VAL A 47 -42.40 2.08 5.29
N ASN A 48 -42.61 1.73 4.04
CA ASN A 48 -43.53 0.74 3.50
C ASN A 48 -43.86 1.02 2.03
N LYS A 49 -43.23 0.30 1.12
CA LYS A 49 -43.88 -0.20 -0.11
C LYS A 49 -43.07 -1.37 -0.67
N MET A 50 -43.53 -2.52 -0.34
CA MET A 50 -43.18 -3.80 -0.96
C MET A 50 -43.76 -3.84 -2.38
N GLY A 51 -42.92 -4.27 -3.35
CA GLY A 51 -43.45 -4.89 -4.56
C GLY A 51 -43.38 -4.08 -5.86
N SER A 52 -42.26 -4.23 -6.57
CA SER A 52 -42.30 -4.52 -8.02
C SER A 52 -40.91 -4.92 -8.49
N ARG A 53 -40.74 -6.19 -8.85
CA ARG A 53 -39.56 -6.67 -9.58
C ARG A 53 -39.50 -5.95 -10.94
N LYS A 54 -38.55 -5.04 -11.12
CA LYS A 54 -38.23 -4.51 -12.46
C LYS A 54 -37.69 -5.66 -13.31
N PRO A 55 -38.15 -5.82 -14.56
CA PRO A 55 -37.63 -6.82 -15.46
C PRO A 55 -36.16 -6.53 -15.74
N MET A 56 -35.35 -7.58 -15.73
CA MET A 56 -33.93 -7.58 -16.06
C MET A 56 -33.76 -7.03 -17.48
N LYS A 57 -33.31 -5.79 -17.61
CA LYS A 57 -32.96 -5.23 -18.92
C LYS A 57 -31.81 -6.08 -19.47
N LEU A 58 -32.09 -6.87 -20.50
CA LEU A 58 -31.07 -7.49 -21.34
C LEU A 58 -30.23 -6.37 -21.94
N ASN A 59 -28.95 -6.37 -21.64
CA ASN A 59 -27.99 -5.41 -22.18
C ASN A 59 -27.76 -5.78 -23.67
N LEU A 60 -28.54 -5.19 -24.58
CA LEU A 60 -28.50 -5.46 -26.03
C LEU A 60 -27.13 -5.27 -26.68
N GLY A 61 -26.19 -4.62 -26.00
CA GLY A 61 -24.82 -4.40 -26.51
C GLY A 61 -23.91 -5.63 -26.51
N MET A 62 -24.24 -6.70 -25.74
CA MET A 62 -23.46 -7.96 -25.73
C MET A 62 -24.01 -9.02 -26.68
N ALA A 63 -25.26 -8.92 -27.12
CA ALA A 63 -25.92 -9.91 -27.96
C ALA A 63 -25.18 -10.20 -29.31
N PRO A 64 -24.70 -9.21 -30.08
CA PRO A 64 -24.05 -9.50 -31.37
C PRO A 64 -22.72 -10.26 -31.21
N LYS A 65 -21.95 -10.02 -30.15
CA LYS A 65 -20.70 -10.73 -29.90
C LYS A 65 -20.93 -12.20 -29.50
N VAL A 66 -21.94 -12.46 -28.67
CA VAL A 66 -22.32 -13.82 -28.26
C VAL A 66 -22.82 -14.61 -29.47
N ILE A 67 -23.66 -14.00 -30.30
CA ILE A 67 -24.17 -14.63 -31.54
C ILE A 67 -23.03 -14.96 -32.49
N PHE A 68 -22.05 -14.07 -32.67
CA PHE A 68 -20.90 -14.31 -33.52
C PHE A 68 -20.08 -15.53 -33.04
N ILE A 69 -19.90 -15.68 -31.74
CA ILE A 69 -19.20 -16.80 -31.13
C ILE A 69 -19.95 -18.11 -31.32
N MET A 70 -21.27 -18.08 -31.09
CA MET A 70 -22.13 -19.22 -31.32
C MET A 70 -22.03 -19.70 -32.78
N MET A 71 -22.01 -18.76 -33.74
CA MET A 71 -21.81 -19.08 -35.17
C MET A 71 -20.42 -19.71 -35.42
N LEU A 72 -19.35 -19.20 -34.77
CA LEU A 72 -18.02 -19.79 -34.87
C LEU A 72 -17.96 -21.19 -34.27
N ASP A 73 -18.62 -21.44 -33.14
CA ASP A 73 -18.66 -22.76 -32.51
C ASP A 73 -19.45 -23.76 -33.39
N VAL A 74 -20.54 -23.33 -34.01
CA VAL A 74 -21.29 -24.15 -35.01
C VAL A 74 -20.41 -24.47 -36.20
N LEU A 75 -19.79 -23.46 -36.80
CA LEU A 75 -18.87 -23.66 -37.93
C LEU A 75 -17.73 -24.59 -37.60
N ALA A 76 -17.09 -24.39 -36.43
CA ALA A 76 -16.02 -25.24 -35.95
C ALA A 76 -16.48 -26.69 -35.76
N THR A 77 -17.68 -26.91 -35.25
CA THR A 77 -18.27 -28.23 -35.06
C THR A 77 -18.50 -28.91 -36.42
N VAL A 78 -19.18 -28.22 -37.36
CA VAL A 78 -19.44 -28.76 -38.69
C VAL A 78 -18.16 -29.11 -39.43
N VAL A 79 -17.20 -28.17 -39.46
CA VAL A 79 -15.90 -28.40 -40.14
C VAL A 79 -15.12 -29.54 -39.49
N SER A 80 -15.11 -29.62 -38.16
CA SER A 80 -14.37 -30.66 -37.43
C SER A 80 -14.91 -32.07 -37.69
N PHE A 81 -16.22 -32.24 -37.68
CA PHE A 81 -16.82 -33.54 -37.96
C PHE A 81 -16.72 -33.91 -39.45
N PHE A 82 -16.79 -32.94 -40.35
CA PHE A 82 -16.54 -33.15 -41.79
C PHE A 82 -15.08 -33.54 -42.03
N LEU A 83 -14.12 -32.87 -41.38
CA LEU A 83 -12.70 -33.24 -41.44
C LEU A 83 -12.46 -34.63 -40.86
N GLY A 84 -13.15 -35.05 -39.81
CA GLY A 84 -13.11 -36.39 -39.27
C GLY A 84 -13.60 -37.45 -40.24
N LEU A 85 -14.65 -37.14 -41.02
CA LEU A 85 -15.14 -38.00 -42.09
C LEU A 85 -14.14 -38.07 -43.25
N TRP A 86 -13.62 -36.90 -43.69
CA TRP A 86 -12.65 -36.82 -44.78
C TRP A 86 -11.33 -37.46 -44.47
N PHE A 87 -10.84 -37.32 -43.23
CA PHE A 87 -9.65 -38.02 -42.73
C PHE A 87 -9.79 -39.57 -42.81
N ARG A 88 -10.99 -40.10 -42.58
CA ARG A 88 -11.27 -41.55 -42.67
C ARG A 88 -11.13 -42.09 -44.09
N TYR A 89 -11.25 -41.25 -45.09
CA TYR A 89 -11.15 -41.56 -46.52
C TYR A 89 -9.87 -40.97 -47.14
N ASP A 90 -8.80 -40.90 -46.37
CA ASP A 90 -7.47 -40.46 -46.80
C ASP A 90 -7.48 -39.16 -47.61
N PHE A 91 -8.37 -38.23 -47.21
CA PHE A 91 -8.59 -36.93 -47.87
C PHE A 91 -9.08 -37.01 -49.34
N SER A 92 -9.70 -38.11 -49.75
CA SER A 92 -10.29 -38.29 -51.08
C SER A 92 -11.81 -38.08 -51.01
N PHE A 93 -12.34 -37.06 -51.69
CA PHE A 93 -13.78 -36.83 -51.80
C PHE A 93 -14.51 -37.90 -52.60
N ALA A 94 -13.84 -38.46 -53.61
CA ALA A 94 -14.45 -39.45 -54.52
C ALA A 94 -14.71 -40.79 -53.82
N GLU A 95 -14.00 -41.09 -52.74
CA GLU A 95 -14.12 -42.35 -52.00
C GLU A 95 -15.15 -42.29 -50.85
N ILE A 96 -15.68 -41.10 -50.55
CA ILE A 96 -16.68 -40.98 -49.49
C ILE A 96 -17.97 -41.69 -49.95
N ARG A 97 -18.39 -42.71 -49.23
CA ARG A 97 -19.62 -43.41 -49.52
C ARG A 97 -20.84 -42.53 -49.33
N PRO A 98 -21.78 -42.45 -50.28
CA PRO A 98 -22.98 -41.60 -50.21
C PRO A 98 -23.76 -41.76 -48.87
N VAL A 99 -23.89 -42.98 -48.38
CA VAL A 99 -24.56 -43.30 -47.10
C VAL A 99 -23.92 -42.60 -45.89
N HIS A 100 -22.59 -42.47 -45.88
CA HIS A 100 -21.92 -41.77 -44.77
C HIS A 100 -22.00 -40.24 -44.87
N LEU A 101 -22.11 -39.72 -46.11
CA LEU A 101 -22.34 -38.27 -46.31
C LEU A 101 -23.78 -37.87 -45.93
N GLU A 102 -24.76 -38.70 -46.29
CA GLU A 102 -26.17 -38.51 -45.88
C GLU A 102 -26.29 -38.62 -44.35
N GLY A 103 -25.63 -39.62 -43.74
CA GLY A 103 -25.56 -39.76 -42.28
C GLY A 103 -24.97 -38.56 -41.59
N PHE A 104 -23.88 -37.98 -42.14
CA PHE A 104 -23.30 -36.73 -41.62
C PHE A 104 -24.30 -35.56 -41.72
N LEU A 105 -24.92 -35.34 -42.88
CA LEU A 105 -25.85 -34.22 -43.09
C LEU A 105 -27.11 -34.33 -42.23
N SER A 106 -27.60 -35.54 -41.95
CA SER A 106 -28.77 -35.75 -41.10
C SER A 106 -28.46 -35.54 -39.61
N ALA A 107 -27.28 -35.91 -39.14
CA ALA A 107 -26.90 -35.85 -37.71
C ALA A 107 -26.31 -34.50 -37.28
N ILE A 108 -25.61 -33.78 -38.19
CA ILE A 108 -24.82 -32.61 -37.82
C ILE A 108 -25.64 -31.45 -37.24
N GLY A 109 -26.86 -31.24 -37.78
CA GLY A 109 -27.76 -30.18 -37.26
C GLY A 109 -28.15 -30.40 -35.79
N LEU A 110 -28.56 -31.62 -35.47
CA LEU A 110 -28.90 -31.98 -34.08
C LEU A 110 -27.67 -31.89 -33.18
N TRP A 111 -26.51 -32.32 -33.66
CA TRP A 111 -25.26 -32.27 -32.92
C TRP A 111 -24.82 -30.84 -32.60
N CYS A 112 -24.98 -29.92 -33.54
CA CYS A 112 -24.74 -28.48 -33.30
C CYS A 112 -25.63 -27.90 -32.20
N VAL A 113 -26.93 -28.28 -32.19
CA VAL A 113 -27.87 -27.82 -31.15
C VAL A 113 -27.46 -28.36 -29.78
N ILE A 114 -27.11 -29.65 -29.70
CA ILE A 114 -26.64 -30.28 -28.45
C ILE A 114 -25.35 -29.58 -27.96
N THR A 115 -24.39 -29.32 -28.85
CA THR A 115 -23.15 -28.62 -28.52
C THR A 115 -23.41 -27.22 -27.95
N LEU A 116 -24.27 -26.43 -28.60
CA LEU A 116 -24.64 -25.09 -28.12
C LEU A 116 -25.34 -25.15 -26.76
N LEU A 117 -26.24 -26.10 -26.54
CA LEU A 117 -26.93 -26.32 -25.26
C LEU A 117 -25.93 -26.66 -24.13
N VAL A 118 -25.03 -27.59 -24.37
CA VAL A 118 -24.00 -27.96 -23.38
C VAL A 118 -23.10 -26.78 -23.08
N PHE A 119 -22.65 -26.05 -24.09
CA PHE A 119 -21.80 -24.86 -23.90
C PHE A 119 -22.54 -23.76 -23.14
N TRP A 120 -23.86 -23.62 -23.34
CA TRP A 120 -24.70 -22.70 -22.59
C TRP A 120 -24.84 -23.11 -21.11
N ILE A 121 -25.06 -24.39 -20.82
CA ILE A 121 -25.12 -24.96 -19.45
C ILE A 121 -23.80 -24.74 -18.71
N PHE A 122 -22.66 -24.96 -19.36
CA PHE A 122 -21.32 -24.71 -18.81
C PHE A 122 -20.95 -23.23 -18.77
N ARG A 123 -21.90 -22.32 -19.13
CA ARG A 123 -21.74 -20.85 -19.13
C ARG A 123 -20.54 -20.36 -19.94
N LEU A 124 -20.17 -21.04 -21.01
CA LEU A 124 -19.06 -20.68 -21.88
C LEU A 124 -19.30 -19.38 -22.68
N TYR A 125 -20.55 -18.94 -22.79
CA TYR A 125 -20.94 -17.67 -23.44
C TYR A 125 -21.06 -16.49 -22.46
N ASN A 126 -20.98 -16.74 -21.13
CA ASN A 126 -21.06 -15.68 -20.10
C ASN A 126 -19.67 -15.20 -19.65
N SER A 127 -18.60 -15.71 -20.25
CA SER A 127 -17.23 -15.39 -19.89
C SER A 127 -16.77 -14.11 -20.57
N ILE A 128 -16.08 -13.23 -19.82
CA ILE A 128 -15.44 -12.04 -20.38
C ILE A 128 -14.14 -12.47 -21.03
N TRP A 129 -14.09 -12.53 -22.34
CA TRP A 129 -12.99 -13.06 -23.17
C TRP A 129 -11.64 -12.39 -22.98
N ALA A 130 -11.62 -11.23 -22.33
CA ALA A 130 -10.37 -10.55 -21.99
C ALA A 130 -9.54 -11.28 -20.91
N PHE A 131 -10.15 -12.20 -20.14
CA PHE A 131 -9.55 -12.82 -18.96
C PHE A 131 -9.71 -14.35 -18.94
N VAL A 132 -9.45 -15.01 -20.08
CA VAL A 132 -9.41 -16.48 -20.12
C VAL A 132 -8.38 -16.98 -19.10
N SER A 133 -8.84 -17.65 -18.07
CA SER A 133 -8.03 -18.18 -16.95
C SER A 133 -8.07 -19.71 -16.91
N THR A 134 -7.18 -20.33 -16.15
CA THR A 134 -7.12 -21.77 -15.93
C THR A 134 -8.49 -22.43 -15.66
N PRO A 135 -9.43 -21.84 -14.89
CA PRO A 135 -10.77 -22.38 -14.69
C PRO A 135 -11.60 -22.56 -15.98
N GLU A 136 -11.32 -21.79 -17.02
CA GLU A 136 -12.09 -21.85 -18.27
C GLU A 136 -11.71 -23.09 -19.09
N VAL A 137 -10.44 -23.49 -19.04
CA VAL A 137 -9.98 -24.75 -19.64
C VAL A 137 -10.72 -25.94 -19.01
N PHE A 138 -10.87 -25.93 -17.68
CA PHE A 138 -11.63 -26.97 -16.98
C PHE A 138 -13.10 -26.99 -17.37
N ARG A 139 -13.74 -25.82 -17.60
CA ARG A 139 -15.12 -25.76 -18.09
C ARG A 139 -15.27 -26.30 -19.50
N ILE A 140 -14.35 -25.98 -20.42
CA ILE A 140 -14.35 -26.50 -21.78
C ILE A 140 -14.17 -28.03 -21.73
N THR A 141 -13.17 -28.52 -20.97
CA THR A 141 -12.94 -29.96 -20.82
C THR A 141 -14.16 -30.67 -20.23
N GLY A 142 -14.78 -30.11 -19.19
CA GLY A 142 -16.02 -30.65 -18.60
C GLY A 142 -17.17 -30.71 -19.60
N ALA A 143 -17.36 -29.66 -20.41
CA ALA A 143 -18.37 -29.64 -21.47
C ALA A 143 -18.12 -30.75 -22.51
N TYR A 144 -16.87 -30.95 -22.92
CA TYR A 144 -16.53 -32.02 -23.87
C TYR A 144 -16.62 -33.41 -23.27
N VAL A 145 -16.39 -33.62 -21.97
CA VAL A 145 -16.68 -34.89 -21.30
C VAL A 145 -18.17 -35.22 -21.40
N VAL A 146 -19.05 -34.26 -21.10
CA VAL A 146 -20.50 -34.43 -21.22
C VAL A 146 -20.93 -34.69 -22.66
N LEU A 147 -20.40 -33.93 -23.64
CA LEU A 147 -20.63 -34.16 -25.06
C LEU A 147 -20.17 -35.55 -25.50
N GLY A 148 -19.03 -36.04 -25.00
CA GLY A 148 -18.54 -37.39 -25.27
C GLY A 148 -19.48 -38.47 -24.75
N VAL A 149 -20.02 -38.33 -23.52
CA VAL A 149 -21.02 -39.27 -22.98
C VAL A 149 -22.29 -39.25 -23.83
N ILE A 150 -22.81 -38.07 -24.17
CA ILE A 150 -23.99 -37.92 -25.05
C ILE A 150 -23.71 -38.56 -26.40
N GLY A 151 -22.53 -38.31 -26.99
CA GLY A 151 -22.13 -38.91 -28.27
C GLY A 151 -22.13 -40.43 -28.27
N VAL A 152 -21.60 -41.04 -27.19
CA VAL A 152 -21.63 -42.49 -27.02
C VAL A 152 -23.06 -43.02 -26.93
N LEU A 153 -23.93 -42.34 -26.17
CA LEU A 153 -25.35 -42.74 -26.01
C LEU A 153 -26.10 -42.61 -27.34
N VAL A 154 -26.00 -41.47 -28.03
CA VAL A 154 -26.65 -41.25 -29.32
C VAL A 154 -26.19 -42.27 -30.33
N PHE A 155 -24.89 -42.56 -30.35
CA PHE A 155 -24.30 -43.55 -31.24
C PHE A 155 -24.79 -45.00 -30.97
N HIS A 156 -25.07 -45.30 -29.68
CA HIS A 156 -25.57 -46.64 -29.34
C HIS A 156 -27.01 -46.87 -29.82
N PHE A 157 -27.82 -45.79 -29.92
CA PHE A 157 -29.24 -45.88 -30.30
C PHE A 157 -29.51 -45.65 -31.80
N ASP A 158 -28.62 -44.93 -32.51
CA ASP A 158 -28.90 -44.43 -33.88
C ASP A 158 -28.33 -45.31 -35.03
N GLY A 159 -27.79 -46.50 -34.70
CA GLY A 159 -27.40 -47.55 -35.66
C GLY A 159 -26.68 -47.14 -36.93
N ASN A 160 -25.35 -46.86 -36.84
CA ASN A 160 -24.40 -46.96 -37.97
C ASN A 160 -24.48 -45.97 -39.16
N LEU A 161 -24.99 -44.77 -38.98
CA LEU A 161 -25.01 -43.76 -40.05
C LEU A 161 -23.62 -43.15 -40.36
N MET A 162 -22.71 -43.10 -39.38
CA MET A 162 -21.34 -42.62 -39.58
C MET A 162 -20.29 -43.63 -39.05
N PRO A 163 -19.07 -43.72 -39.65
CA PRO A 163 -18.00 -44.55 -39.15
C PRO A 163 -17.53 -44.08 -37.75
N ARG A 164 -17.33 -45.02 -36.82
CA ARG A 164 -16.90 -44.73 -35.42
C ARG A 164 -15.61 -43.93 -35.36
N SER A 165 -14.63 -44.27 -36.22
CA SER A 165 -13.33 -43.58 -36.30
C SER A 165 -13.48 -42.13 -36.70
N SER A 166 -14.36 -41.78 -37.66
CA SER A 166 -14.59 -40.40 -38.08
C SER A 166 -15.25 -39.57 -37.00
N MET A 167 -16.12 -40.15 -36.17
CA MET A 167 -16.73 -39.44 -35.02
C MET A 167 -15.72 -39.12 -33.94
N VAL A 168 -14.83 -40.07 -33.58
CA VAL A 168 -13.78 -39.82 -32.58
C VAL A 168 -12.81 -38.74 -33.07
N VAL A 169 -12.38 -38.79 -34.31
CA VAL A 169 -11.47 -37.80 -34.89
C VAL A 169 -12.16 -36.42 -35.00
N GLY A 170 -13.41 -36.38 -35.48
CA GLY A 170 -14.18 -35.14 -35.54
C GLY A 170 -14.40 -34.50 -34.15
N PHE A 171 -14.67 -35.32 -33.14
CA PHE A 171 -14.81 -34.85 -31.75
C PHE A 171 -13.52 -34.24 -31.20
N LEU A 172 -12.36 -34.88 -31.46
CA LEU A 172 -11.05 -34.34 -31.09
C LEU A 172 -10.72 -33.04 -31.82
N PHE A 173 -10.99 -32.96 -33.13
CA PHE A 173 -10.82 -31.72 -33.88
C PHE A 173 -11.75 -30.60 -33.36
N SER A 174 -12.98 -30.91 -33.00
CA SER A 174 -13.93 -29.96 -32.42
C SER A 174 -13.42 -29.41 -31.07
N PHE A 175 -12.87 -30.26 -30.21
CA PHE A 175 -12.26 -29.83 -28.95
C PHE A 175 -11.09 -28.86 -29.18
N VAL A 176 -10.15 -29.25 -30.07
CA VAL A 176 -8.97 -28.43 -30.39
C VAL A 176 -9.41 -27.09 -31.01
N SER A 177 -10.35 -27.11 -31.95
CA SER A 177 -10.87 -25.90 -32.58
C SER A 177 -11.54 -24.95 -31.59
N THR A 178 -12.36 -25.47 -30.67
CA THR A 178 -13.00 -24.68 -29.62
C THR A 178 -11.98 -24.04 -28.68
N VAL A 179 -10.96 -24.79 -28.27
CA VAL A 179 -9.86 -24.24 -27.46
C VAL A 179 -9.13 -23.15 -28.25
N THR A 180 -8.77 -23.42 -29.51
CA THR A 180 -8.02 -22.49 -30.37
C THR A 180 -8.79 -21.19 -30.58
N ILE A 181 -10.10 -21.24 -30.91
CA ILE A 181 -10.94 -20.07 -31.11
C ILE A 181 -10.95 -19.19 -29.84
N ARG A 182 -11.08 -19.79 -28.65
CA ARG A 182 -11.14 -19.03 -27.39
C ARG A 182 -9.80 -18.45 -26.97
N PHE A 183 -8.69 -19.12 -27.28
CA PHE A 183 -7.34 -18.61 -26.96
C PHE A 183 -6.77 -17.68 -28.03
N SER A 184 -7.19 -17.79 -29.30
CA SER A 184 -6.70 -16.94 -30.40
C SER A 184 -6.97 -15.45 -30.18
N TYR A 185 -8.12 -15.10 -29.63
CA TYR A 185 -8.45 -13.70 -29.31
C TYR A 185 -7.47 -13.10 -28.26
N ARG A 186 -7.10 -13.88 -27.26
CA ARG A 186 -6.10 -13.48 -26.25
C ARG A 186 -4.72 -13.31 -26.87
N LEU A 187 -4.31 -14.25 -27.73
CA LEU A 187 -3.03 -14.19 -28.45
C LEU A 187 -2.96 -12.97 -29.37
N LEU A 188 -4.01 -12.72 -30.15
CA LEU A 188 -4.10 -11.55 -31.03
C LEU A 188 -4.06 -10.24 -30.25
N ARG A 189 -4.81 -10.12 -29.16
CA ARG A 189 -4.80 -8.92 -28.30
C ARG A 189 -3.43 -8.69 -27.66
N THR A 190 -2.77 -9.75 -27.19
CA THR A 190 -1.42 -9.67 -26.62
C THR A 190 -0.39 -9.30 -27.70
N ALA A 191 -0.52 -9.81 -28.91
CA ALA A 191 0.34 -9.47 -30.04
C ALA A 191 0.11 -8.02 -30.51
N GLN A 192 -1.14 -7.57 -30.62
CA GLN A 192 -1.48 -6.18 -30.97
C GLN A 192 -0.93 -5.18 -29.92
N ARG A 193 -1.02 -5.51 -28.62
CA ARG A 193 -0.45 -4.68 -27.58
C ARG A 193 1.07 -4.57 -27.69
N ARG A 194 1.78 -5.67 -27.99
CA ARG A 194 3.23 -5.61 -28.21
C ARG A 194 3.61 -4.75 -29.41
N ILE A 195 2.81 -4.74 -30.47
CA ILE A 195 3.05 -3.94 -31.67
C ILE A 195 2.73 -2.45 -31.41
N SER A 196 1.64 -2.13 -30.71
CA SER A 196 1.28 -0.74 -30.39
C SER A 196 2.28 -0.05 -29.46
N HIS A 197 2.92 -0.78 -28.57
CA HIS A 197 4.00 -0.26 -27.72
C HIS A 197 5.28 0.08 -28.50
N ILE A 198 5.51 -0.53 -29.66
CA ILE A 198 6.66 -0.26 -30.54
C ILE A 198 6.44 1.00 -31.39
N THR A 199 5.18 1.34 -31.71
CA THR A 199 4.85 2.42 -32.66
C THR A 199 4.57 3.79 -32.03
N HIS A 200 4.36 3.89 -30.70
CA HIS A 200 4.15 5.17 -30.00
C HIS A 200 5.40 5.63 -29.25
N ALA A 201 6.45 6.00 -30.00
CA ALA A 201 7.79 6.31 -29.47
C ALA A 201 7.94 7.73 -28.86
N ASN A 202 6.92 8.58 -28.81
CA ASN A 202 7.03 9.92 -28.24
C ASN A 202 6.34 10.00 -26.87
N GLY A 203 7.17 10.01 -25.79
CA GLY A 203 6.70 10.25 -24.41
C GLY A 203 6.63 9.03 -23.49
N VAL A 204 6.81 7.81 -23.97
CA VAL A 204 6.82 6.59 -23.16
C VAL A 204 8.12 6.46 -22.38
N LYS A 205 8.06 6.41 -21.05
CA LYS A 205 9.22 6.18 -20.20
C LYS A 205 9.52 4.67 -20.08
N ASN A 206 10.78 4.28 -20.30
CA ASN A 206 11.23 2.93 -19.99
C ASN A 206 11.44 2.77 -18.48
N VAL A 207 10.84 1.76 -17.90
CA VAL A 207 10.84 1.51 -16.46
C VAL A 207 11.62 0.24 -16.15
N MET A 208 12.43 0.30 -15.10
CA MET A 208 13.08 -0.84 -14.45
C MET A 208 12.38 -1.15 -13.13
N LEU A 209 12.10 -2.41 -12.86
CA LEU A 209 11.55 -2.88 -11.59
C LEU A 209 12.65 -3.56 -10.77
N ILE A 210 12.82 -3.15 -9.52
CA ILE A 210 13.73 -3.81 -8.57
C ILE A 210 12.92 -4.65 -7.60
N GLY A 211 13.13 -5.97 -7.67
CA GLY A 211 12.42 -7.00 -6.89
C GLY A 211 11.43 -7.81 -7.72
N ALA A 212 11.72 -9.10 -7.89
CA ALA A 212 10.88 -10.09 -8.56
C ALA A 212 10.15 -11.02 -7.56
N GLY A 213 9.73 -10.46 -6.41
CA GLY A 213 8.86 -11.11 -5.43
C GLY A 213 7.38 -10.89 -5.74
N ASP A 214 6.50 -11.19 -4.77
CA ASP A 214 5.04 -11.05 -4.95
C ASP A 214 4.62 -9.62 -5.26
N ALA A 215 5.20 -8.63 -4.59
CA ALA A 215 4.95 -7.21 -4.86
C ALA A 215 5.39 -6.80 -6.27
N GLY A 216 6.60 -7.22 -6.68
CA GLY A 216 7.09 -6.97 -8.04
C GLY A 216 6.25 -7.65 -9.10
N ARG A 217 5.78 -8.89 -8.83
CA ARG A 217 4.87 -9.60 -9.72
C ARG A 217 3.54 -8.87 -9.89
N ALA A 218 2.95 -8.37 -8.79
CA ALA A 218 1.69 -7.63 -8.85
C ALA A 218 1.83 -6.36 -9.72
N LEU A 219 2.91 -5.59 -9.53
CA LEU A 219 3.21 -4.42 -10.37
C LEU A 219 3.45 -4.81 -11.83
N ALA A 220 4.24 -5.87 -12.09
CA ALA A 220 4.51 -6.32 -13.47
C ALA A 220 3.21 -6.73 -14.19
N VAL A 221 2.27 -7.37 -13.49
CA VAL A 221 0.93 -7.70 -14.03
C VAL A 221 0.14 -6.43 -14.32
N GLU A 222 0.18 -5.43 -13.44
CA GLU A 222 -0.52 -4.15 -13.64
C GLU A 222 0.05 -3.38 -14.83
N PHE A 223 1.38 -3.29 -14.97
CA PHE A 223 2.04 -2.70 -16.13
C PHE A 223 1.69 -3.40 -17.44
N THR A 224 1.51 -4.73 -17.41
CA THR A 224 1.18 -5.53 -18.59
C THR A 224 -0.30 -5.44 -18.97
N ASN A 225 -1.21 -5.29 -17.99
CA ASN A 225 -2.65 -5.41 -18.19
C ASN A 225 -3.40 -4.07 -18.17
N SER A 226 -2.83 -2.99 -17.66
CA SER A 226 -3.50 -1.69 -17.54
C SER A 226 -3.35 -0.87 -18.81
N ASP A 227 -4.46 -0.43 -19.39
CA ASP A 227 -4.50 0.46 -20.54
C ASP A 227 -4.24 1.94 -20.15
N HIS A 228 -4.18 2.25 -18.84
CA HIS A 228 -3.95 3.60 -18.30
C HIS A 228 -2.48 3.91 -17.99
N ILE A 229 -1.62 2.88 -17.95
CA ILE A 229 -0.19 3.07 -17.71
C ILE A 229 0.50 3.23 -19.06
N GLN A 230 1.04 4.42 -19.31
CA GLN A 230 1.77 4.72 -20.55
C GLN A 230 3.22 4.26 -20.49
N ASP A 231 3.80 4.13 -19.29
CA ASP A 231 5.19 3.72 -19.07
C ASP A 231 5.40 2.23 -19.45
N HIS A 232 6.56 1.90 -20.03
CA HIS A 232 6.90 0.55 -20.48
C HIS A 232 7.87 -0.14 -19.50
N LEU A 233 7.45 -1.27 -18.89
CA LEU A 233 8.32 -2.09 -18.05
C LEU A 233 9.29 -2.89 -18.92
N SER A 234 10.58 -2.47 -18.96
CA SER A 234 11.59 -2.97 -19.88
C SER A 234 12.43 -4.10 -19.30
N CYS A 235 12.73 -4.07 -18.00
CA CYS A 235 13.51 -5.12 -17.33
C CYS A 235 13.23 -5.17 -15.83
N VAL A 236 13.65 -6.27 -15.21
CA VAL A 236 13.55 -6.51 -13.76
C VAL A 236 14.94 -6.85 -13.21
N ILE A 237 15.25 -6.36 -12.03
CA ILE A 237 16.43 -6.70 -11.23
C ILE A 237 15.99 -7.46 -9.98
N ASP A 238 16.69 -8.55 -9.63
CA ASP A 238 16.48 -9.30 -8.38
C ASP A 238 17.79 -9.92 -7.93
N ASP A 239 18.12 -9.80 -6.64
CA ASP A 239 19.38 -10.29 -6.10
C ASP A 239 19.47 -11.82 -6.01
N ASN A 240 18.36 -12.54 -6.19
CA ASN A 240 18.34 -13.99 -6.19
C ASN A 240 18.81 -14.55 -7.57
N PRO A 241 20.02 -15.15 -7.64
CA PRO A 241 20.57 -15.64 -8.92
C PRO A 241 19.70 -16.70 -9.61
N VAL A 242 18.89 -17.45 -8.82
CA VAL A 242 17.99 -18.49 -9.36
C VAL A 242 16.93 -17.90 -10.31
N LYS A 243 16.63 -16.61 -10.19
CA LYS A 243 15.65 -15.90 -11.02
C LYS A 243 16.27 -15.29 -12.28
N TRP A 244 17.59 -15.15 -12.37
CA TRP A 244 18.27 -14.52 -13.50
C TRP A 244 18.01 -15.25 -14.81
N ASN A 245 17.98 -14.50 -15.91
CA ASN A 245 17.66 -14.98 -17.26
C ASN A 245 16.26 -15.63 -17.39
N LYS A 246 15.41 -15.49 -16.39
CA LYS A 246 13.98 -15.85 -16.45
C LYS A 246 13.13 -14.60 -16.74
N GLN A 247 11.83 -14.80 -16.90
CA GLN A 247 10.88 -13.72 -17.16
C GLN A 247 9.85 -13.62 -16.02
N LEU A 248 9.55 -12.39 -15.62
CA LEU A 248 8.45 -12.06 -14.74
C LEU A 248 7.32 -11.45 -15.58
N CYS A 249 6.22 -12.18 -15.77
CA CYS A 249 5.09 -11.73 -16.62
C CYS A 249 5.49 -11.30 -18.04
N GLY A 250 6.51 -11.98 -18.63
CA GLY A 250 7.02 -11.66 -19.96
C GLY A 250 8.14 -10.62 -20.01
N VAL A 251 8.53 -10.03 -18.85
CA VAL A 251 9.63 -9.07 -18.73
C VAL A 251 10.90 -9.77 -18.24
N PRO A 252 12.07 -9.57 -18.87
CA PRO A 252 13.30 -10.28 -18.51
C PRO A 252 13.86 -9.84 -17.15
N ILE A 253 14.30 -10.79 -16.34
CA ILE A 253 15.09 -10.55 -15.13
C ILE A 253 16.57 -10.60 -15.54
N VAL A 254 17.24 -9.45 -15.51
CA VAL A 254 18.53 -9.26 -16.20
C VAL A 254 19.75 -9.38 -15.30
N GLY A 255 19.57 -9.40 -13.98
CA GLY A 255 20.68 -9.55 -13.02
C GLY A 255 20.33 -9.08 -11.62
N GLY A 256 21.35 -8.87 -10.77
CA GLY A 256 21.26 -8.38 -9.40
C GLY A 256 21.49 -6.87 -9.28
N ARG A 257 21.63 -6.36 -8.02
CA ARG A 257 21.82 -4.93 -7.74
C ARG A 257 23.04 -4.33 -8.42
N GLN A 258 24.12 -5.09 -8.62
CA GLN A 258 25.34 -4.66 -9.30
C GLN A 258 25.12 -4.37 -10.79
N ASP A 259 24.09 -4.95 -11.40
CA ASP A 259 23.79 -4.80 -12.83
C ASP A 259 22.88 -3.60 -13.14
N ILE A 260 22.38 -2.87 -12.11
CA ILE A 260 21.45 -1.76 -12.25
C ILE A 260 21.99 -0.71 -13.24
N ALA A 261 23.22 -0.21 -13.04
CA ALA A 261 23.80 0.83 -13.89
C ALA A 261 23.97 0.39 -15.35
N THR A 262 24.35 -0.88 -15.57
CA THR A 262 24.52 -1.47 -16.90
C THR A 262 23.15 -1.65 -17.58
N ALA A 263 22.15 -2.12 -16.83
CA ALA A 263 20.80 -2.31 -17.33
C ALA A 263 20.11 -0.98 -17.67
N VAL A 264 20.33 0.09 -16.87
CA VAL A 264 19.84 1.45 -17.17
C VAL A 264 20.30 1.90 -18.54
N LYS A 265 21.60 1.78 -18.85
CA LYS A 265 22.17 2.15 -20.15
C LYS A 265 21.64 1.26 -21.28
N LYS A 266 21.64 -0.07 -21.10
CA LYS A 266 21.21 -1.05 -22.10
C LYS A 266 19.77 -0.90 -22.53
N TYR A 267 18.87 -0.71 -21.56
CA TYR A 267 17.41 -0.62 -21.78
C TYR A 267 16.89 0.82 -21.86
N LYS A 268 17.80 1.83 -21.83
CA LYS A 268 17.47 3.28 -21.85
C LYS A 268 16.41 3.62 -20.79
N ILE A 269 16.65 3.19 -19.56
CA ILE A 269 15.72 3.39 -18.45
C ILE A 269 15.73 4.85 -18.01
N SER A 270 14.57 5.43 -17.80
CA SER A 270 14.40 6.78 -17.24
C SER A 270 13.72 6.78 -15.86
N LYS A 271 13.12 5.65 -15.47
CA LYS A 271 12.42 5.52 -14.19
C LYS A 271 12.68 4.16 -13.57
N ILE A 272 12.97 4.14 -12.27
CA ILE A 272 13.19 2.92 -11.49
C ILE A 272 12.09 2.78 -10.44
N ILE A 273 11.52 1.59 -10.30
CA ILE A 273 10.52 1.27 -9.28
C ILE A 273 11.11 0.25 -8.32
N PHE A 274 11.24 0.63 -7.06
CA PHE A 274 11.68 -0.25 -5.98
C PHE A 274 10.49 -1.00 -5.38
N ALA A 275 10.40 -2.31 -5.62
CA ALA A 275 9.27 -3.16 -5.26
C ALA A 275 9.62 -4.26 -4.24
N ILE A 276 10.43 -3.93 -3.22
CA ILE A 276 10.81 -4.83 -2.13
C ILE A 276 10.31 -4.24 -0.79
N PRO A 277 9.03 -4.43 -0.41
CA PRO A 277 8.46 -3.81 0.79
C PRO A 277 9.14 -4.22 2.11
N ASN A 278 9.65 -5.45 2.19
CA ASN A 278 10.30 -6.02 3.38
C ASN A 278 11.83 -6.01 3.29
N CYS A 279 12.40 -5.08 2.52
CA CYS A 279 13.85 -4.94 2.45
C CYS A 279 14.41 -4.39 3.76
N THR A 280 15.55 -4.95 4.25
CA THR A 280 16.28 -4.38 5.38
C THR A 280 16.75 -2.96 5.04
N ALA A 281 16.80 -2.08 6.02
CA ALA A 281 17.19 -0.67 5.80
C ALA A 281 18.57 -0.55 5.18
N LYS A 282 19.54 -1.40 5.59
CA LYS A 282 20.89 -1.44 5.01
C LYS A 282 20.86 -1.81 3.53
N SER A 283 20.16 -2.89 3.16
CA SER A 283 20.04 -3.33 1.77
C SER A 283 19.28 -2.33 0.91
N ARG A 284 18.24 -1.68 1.47
CA ARG A 284 17.50 -0.61 0.81
C ARG A 284 18.41 0.57 0.47
N LYS A 285 19.19 1.03 1.46
CA LYS A 285 20.15 2.13 1.26
C LYS A 285 21.18 1.79 0.18
N GLU A 286 21.81 0.61 0.23
CA GLU A 286 22.77 0.16 -0.77
C GLU A 286 22.21 0.20 -2.19
N ILE A 287 20.96 -0.29 -2.38
CA ILE A 287 20.31 -0.28 -3.69
C ILE A 287 19.98 1.16 -4.11
N LEU A 288 19.46 1.99 -3.20
CA LEU A 288 19.14 3.40 -3.50
C LEU A 288 20.40 4.23 -3.81
N ASP A 289 21.52 3.97 -3.13
CA ASP A 289 22.80 4.60 -3.43
C ASP A 289 23.29 4.24 -4.85
N ILE A 290 23.11 2.97 -5.29
CA ILE A 290 23.38 2.57 -6.68
C ILE A 290 22.41 3.28 -7.64
N CYS A 291 21.11 3.32 -7.35
CA CYS A 291 20.12 4.00 -8.18
C CYS A 291 20.45 5.50 -8.33
N ALA A 292 20.90 6.16 -7.27
CA ALA A 292 21.30 7.57 -7.30
C ALA A 292 22.45 7.85 -8.29
N THR A 293 23.31 6.86 -8.61
CA THR A 293 24.38 7.03 -9.62
C THR A 293 23.87 6.97 -11.05
N THR A 294 22.61 6.61 -11.28
CA THR A 294 22.06 6.40 -12.63
C THR A 294 21.36 7.62 -13.22
N GLY A 295 21.07 8.65 -12.43
CA GLY A 295 20.30 9.83 -12.85
C GLY A 295 18.83 9.55 -13.18
N CYS A 296 18.30 8.35 -12.84
CA CYS A 296 16.92 8.00 -13.08
C CYS A 296 16.02 8.47 -11.93
N GLU A 297 14.78 8.86 -12.25
CA GLU A 297 13.73 9.06 -11.23
C GLU A 297 13.46 7.74 -10.51
N VAL A 298 13.48 7.74 -9.17
CA VAL A 298 13.21 6.54 -8.37
C VAL A 298 11.91 6.70 -7.60
N GLN A 299 11.02 5.71 -7.77
CA GLN A 299 9.80 5.56 -6.99
C GLN A 299 9.81 4.23 -6.24
N MET A 300 9.12 4.15 -5.11
CA MET A 300 9.09 2.92 -4.32
C MET A 300 7.70 2.60 -3.78
N LEU A 301 7.48 1.31 -3.55
CA LEU A 301 6.30 0.83 -2.84
C LEU A 301 6.44 1.15 -1.34
N PRO A 302 5.37 1.65 -0.70
CA PRO A 302 5.31 1.74 0.76
C PRO A 302 5.54 0.37 1.41
N GLY A 303 6.03 0.36 2.65
CA GLY A 303 6.13 -0.87 3.44
C GLY A 303 4.76 -1.53 3.68
N ILE A 304 4.73 -2.84 3.91
CA ILE A 304 3.46 -3.60 4.10
C ILE A 304 2.59 -2.98 5.20
N PHE A 305 3.20 -2.48 6.28
CA PHE A 305 2.49 -1.81 7.39
C PHE A 305 1.87 -0.46 7.01
N GLN A 306 2.29 0.15 5.91
CA GLN A 306 1.75 1.43 5.39
C GLN A 306 0.67 1.20 4.33
N MET A 307 0.49 -0.02 3.85
CA MET A 307 -0.52 -0.38 2.86
C MET A 307 -1.83 -0.76 3.56
N VAL A 308 -2.79 0.14 3.55
CA VAL A 308 -4.16 -0.15 3.98
C VAL A 308 -4.72 -1.23 3.03
N ASN A 309 -5.08 -2.40 3.56
CA ASN A 309 -5.59 -3.58 2.83
C ASN A 309 -4.57 -4.42 2.03
N GLY A 310 -3.26 -4.21 2.14
CA GLY A 310 -2.26 -5.06 1.49
C GLY A 310 -2.25 -5.04 -0.05
N GLU A 311 -3.02 -4.18 -0.70
CA GLU A 311 -3.08 -4.08 -2.15
C GLU A 311 -1.86 -3.35 -2.72
N VAL A 312 -1.15 -4.03 -3.62
CA VAL A 312 -0.01 -3.51 -4.37
C VAL A 312 -0.51 -2.93 -5.69
N SER A 313 -0.31 -1.62 -5.92
CA SER A 313 -0.71 -0.93 -7.16
C SER A 313 0.28 0.17 -7.52
N VAL A 314 0.39 0.47 -8.82
CA VAL A 314 1.20 1.58 -9.35
C VAL A 314 0.72 2.93 -8.80
N SER A 315 -0.57 3.10 -8.54
CA SER A 315 -1.13 4.32 -7.94
C SER A 315 -0.64 4.60 -6.51
N LYS A 316 -0.10 3.60 -5.82
CA LYS A 316 0.45 3.70 -4.46
C LYS A 316 1.96 3.93 -4.43
N LEU A 317 2.61 4.06 -5.58
CA LEU A 317 4.02 4.39 -5.64
C LEU A 317 4.25 5.80 -5.08
N ARG A 318 5.28 5.94 -4.24
CA ARG A 318 5.73 7.22 -3.70
C ARG A 318 7.15 7.53 -4.13
N LYS A 319 7.52 8.79 -4.15
CA LYS A 319 8.93 9.19 -4.26
C LYS A 319 9.72 8.65 -3.07
N VAL A 320 11.02 8.48 -3.25
CA VAL A 320 11.92 8.07 -2.16
C VAL A 320 11.84 9.11 -1.04
N ASP A 321 11.60 8.64 0.17
CA ASP A 321 11.60 9.50 1.37
C ASP A 321 13.01 9.49 1.97
N PRO A 322 13.49 10.60 2.52
CA PRO A 322 14.77 10.65 3.23
C PRO A 322 14.96 9.60 4.33
N GLN A 323 13.87 9.10 4.91
CA GLN A 323 13.92 7.97 5.85
C GLN A 323 14.48 6.69 5.21
N ASP A 324 14.24 6.49 3.92
CA ASP A 324 14.72 5.33 3.18
C ASP A 324 16.24 5.35 2.98
N LEU A 325 16.86 6.55 3.09
CA LEU A 325 18.30 6.77 2.95
C LEU A 325 19.10 6.61 4.25
N LEU A 326 18.45 6.51 5.41
CA LEU A 326 19.16 6.39 6.68
C LEU A 326 19.97 5.09 6.81
N GLY A 327 19.50 3.99 6.21
CA GLY A 327 20.21 2.72 6.19
C GLY A 327 20.30 2.00 7.53
N ARG A 328 19.51 2.40 8.53
CA ARG A 328 19.41 1.74 9.83
C ARG A 328 17.99 1.30 10.11
N GLU A 329 17.83 0.21 10.84
CA GLU A 329 16.52 -0.21 11.33
C GLU A 329 16.12 0.66 12.54
N PRO A 330 14.84 1.04 12.65
CA PRO A 330 14.33 1.70 13.85
C PRO A 330 14.54 0.84 15.09
N ILE A 331 14.87 1.47 16.21
CA ILE A 331 15.00 0.79 17.49
C ILE A 331 13.62 0.27 17.89
N LYS A 332 13.54 -1.03 18.20
CA LYS A 332 12.31 -1.66 18.68
C LYS A 332 12.15 -1.38 20.16
N VAL A 333 11.05 -0.76 20.53
CA VAL A 333 10.66 -0.53 21.92
C VAL A 333 9.65 -1.58 22.40
N ASN A 334 9.62 -1.81 23.72
CA ASN A 334 8.60 -2.66 24.32
C ASN A 334 7.28 -1.87 24.46
N LEU A 335 6.37 -2.09 23.54
CA LEU A 335 5.09 -1.38 23.52
C LEU A 335 4.20 -1.73 24.73
N ASP A 336 4.28 -2.95 25.25
CA ASP A 336 3.47 -3.39 26.40
C ASP A 336 3.84 -2.63 27.68
N GLU A 337 5.12 -2.32 27.88
CA GLU A 337 5.59 -1.49 28.98
C GLU A 337 5.06 -0.06 28.88
N ILE A 338 5.10 0.52 27.68
CA ILE A 338 4.57 1.87 27.40
C ILE A 338 3.07 1.90 27.65
N VAL A 339 2.33 0.92 27.13
CA VAL A 339 0.88 0.80 27.33
C VAL A 339 0.55 0.69 28.82
N GLY A 340 1.24 -0.17 29.57
CA GLY A 340 1.02 -0.33 31.01
C GLY A 340 1.32 0.93 31.83
N TYR A 341 2.28 1.75 31.39
CA TYR A 341 2.65 3.00 32.04
C TYR A 341 1.61 4.11 31.83
N ILE A 342 1.00 4.19 30.64
CA ILE A 342 0.10 5.29 30.22
C ILE A 342 -1.38 4.94 30.42
N SER A 343 -1.75 3.68 30.28
CA SER A 343 -3.15 3.24 30.35
C SER A 343 -3.82 3.67 31.65
N GLY A 344 -5.02 4.22 31.51
CA GLY A 344 -5.84 4.70 32.62
C GLY A 344 -5.32 5.96 33.31
N LYS A 345 -4.26 6.61 32.82
CA LYS A 345 -3.69 7.85 33.37
C LYS A 345 -4.23 9.09 32.68
N VAL A 346 -4.22 10.20 33.42
CA VAL A 346 -4.43 11.53 32.85
C VAL A 346 -3.08 12.08 32.40
N VAL A 347 -2.96 12.38 31.09
CA VAL A 347 -1.69 12.75 30.46
C VAL A 347 -1.81 14.14 29.83
N LEU A 348 -0.87 15.03 30.16
CA LEU A 348 -0.73 16.35 29.53
C LEU A 348 0.45 16.36 28.57
N VAL A 349 0.21 16.78 27.33
CA VAL A 349 1.26 17.04 26.33
C VAL A 349 1.26 18.53 26.01
N THR A 350 2.36 19.21 26.29
CA THR A 350 2.53 20.63 25.91
C THR A 350 3.32 20.74 24.62
N GLY A 351 2.96 21.67 23.75
CA GLY A 351 3.46 21.73 22.37
C GLY A 351 2.92 20.58 21.53
N GLY A 352 1.70 20.12 21.81
CA GLY A 352 1.09 18.95 21.21
C GLY A 352 0.76 19.09 19.71
N GLY A 353 0.68 20.31 19.19
CA GLY A 353 0.59 20.57 17.74
C GLY A 353 1.93 20.53 17.00
N GLY A 354 3.06 20.53 17.73
CA GLY A 354 4.40 20.42 17.14
C GLY A 354 4.70 19.01 16.61
N SER A 355 5.80 18.87 15.84
CA SER A 355 6.18 17.58 15.21
C SER A 355 6.39 16.45 16.22
N ILE A 356 7.04 16.71 17.36
CA ILE A 356 7.22 15.72 18.42
C ILE A 356 5.95 15.57 19.26
N GLY A 357 5.31 16.71 19.61
CA GLY A 357 4.12 16.69 20.46
C GLY A 357 2.93 15.99 19.80
N SER A 358 2.70 16.17 18.51
CA SER A 358 1.62 15.49 17.80
C SER A 358 1.82 13.99 17.72
N GLU A 359 3.06 13.54 17.53
CA GLU A 359 3.38 12.11 17.55
C GLU A 359 3.29 11.53 18.96
N LEU A 360 3.70 12.28 20.01
CA LEU A 360 3.42 11.88 21.39
C LEU A 360 1.92 11.66 21.61
N CYS A 361 1.08 12.60 21.14
CA CYS A 361 -0.36 12.47 21.26
C CYS A 361 -0.90 11.22 20.53
N ARG A 362 -0.40 10.90 19.33
CA ARG A 362 -0.78 9.69 18.59
C ARG A 362 -0.43 8.42 19.35
N GLN A 363 0.82 8.27 19.80
CA GLN A 363 1.27 7.07 20.50
C GLN A 363 0.62 6.93 21.90
N ILE A 364 0.41 8.04 22.61
CA ILE A 364 -0.32 8.04 23.89
C ILE A 364 -1.79 7.63 23.67
N ALA A 365 -2.44 8.10 22.60
CA ALA A 365 -3.81 7.70 22.29
C ALA A 365 -3.95 6.17 22.08
N HIS A 366 -2.99 5.54 21.41
CA HIS A 366 -2.94 4.08 21.26
C HIS A 366 -2.83 3.34 22.61
N ALA A 367 -2.16 3.93 23.60
CA ALA A 367 -2.02 3.37 24.95
C ALA A 367 -3.26 3.53 25.85
N LYS A 368 -4.38 4.04 25.33
CA LYS A 368 -5.67 4.19 26.00
C LYS A 368 -5.58 4.91 27.36
N PRO A 369 -5.13 6.19 27.40
CA PRO A 369 -5.11 6.98 28.62
C PRO A 369 -6.55 7.19 29.13
N LYS A 370 -6.71 7.49 30.43
CA LYS A 370 -7.99 7.93 31.00
C LYS A 370 -8.44 9.24 30.34
N GLN A 371 -7.47 10.15 30.12
CA GLN A 371 -7.68 11.43 29.43
C GLN A 371 -6.37 11.92 28.84
N LEU A 372 -6.41 12.45 27.62
CA LEU A 372 -5.31 13.14 26.96
C LEU A 372 -5.61 14.63 26.87
N ILE A 373 -4.73 15.46 27.44
CA ILE A 373 -4.83 16.92 27.36
C ILE A 373 -3.70 17.44 26.48
N ILE A 374 -4.04 18.24 25.49
CA ILE A 374 -3.11 18.93 24.60
C ILE A 374 -3.09 20.41 24.96
N LEU A 375 -1.93 20.96 25.27
CA LEU A 375 -1.72 22.40 25.45
C LEU A 375 -0.78 22.90 24.36
N ASP A 376 -1.25 23.78 23.50
CA ASP A 376 -0.43 24.43 22.47
C ASP A 376 -0.77 25.92 22.35
N ILE A 377 0.22 26.73 21.95
CA ILE A 377 0.00 28.16 21.70
C ILE A 377 -0.55 28.39 20.28
N TYR A 378 -0.29 27.48 19.35
CA TYR A 378 -0.66 27.61 17.95
C TYR A 378 -1.91 26.78 17.64
N GLU A 379 -3.04 27.48 17.45
CA GLU A 379 -4.36 26.87 17.31
C GLU A 379 -4.48 25.93 16.10
N ASN A 380 -3.92 26.31 14.95
CA ASN A 380 -4.10 25.51 13.72
C ASN A 380 -3.53 24.11 13.87
N ASN A 381 -2.28 24.00 14.34
CA ASN A 381 -1.66 22.68 14.55
C ASN A 381 -2.36 21.88 15.66
N ALA A 382 -2.86 22.58 16.70
CA ALA A 382 -3.63 21.94 17.76
C ALA A 382 -4.97 21.41 17.24
N TYR A 383 -5.63 22.16 16.36
CA TYR A 383 -6.86 21.74 15.68
C TYR A 383 -6.62 20.53 14.76
N ASP A 384 -5.54 20.55 13.97
CA ASP A 384 -5.22 19.44 13.05
C ASP A 384 -5.07 18.11 13.80
N ILE A 385 -4.28 18.10 14.89
CA ILE A 385 -4.11 16.88 15.70
C ILE A 385 -5.40 16.49 16.43
N GLN A 386 -6.22 17.44 16.85
CA GLN A 386 -7.53 17.18 17.44
C GLN A 386 -8.44 16.45 16.46
N MET A 387 -8.55 16.96 15.24
CA MET A 387 -9.40 16.36 14.20
C MET A 387 -8.92 14.97 13.80
N GLU A 388 -7.61 14.78 13.72
CA GLU A 388 -7.01 13.48 13.45
C GLU A 388 -7.35 12.47 14.54
N LEU A 389 -7.11 12.81 15.82
CA LEU A 389 -7.35 11.92 16.96
C LEU A 389 -8.84 11.61 17.15
N ARG A 390 -9.74 12.58 16.99
CA ARG A 390 -11.18 12.31 17.04
C ARG A 390 -11.66 11.34 15.97
N ARG A 391 -11.02 11.35 14.79
CA ARG A 391 -11.35 10.43 13.71
C ARG A 391 -10.77 9.02 13.95
N THR A 392 -9.53 8.93 14.45
CA THR A 392 -8.81 7.66 14.59
C THR A 392 -9.10 6.96 15.93
N HIS A 393 -9.44 7.73 16.96
CA HIS A 393 -9.72 7.26 18.32
C HIS A 393 -10.97 7.95 18.86
N PRO A 394 -12.17 7.66 18.32
CA PRO A 394 -13.42 8.36 18.70
C PRO A 394 -13.80 8.17 20.17
N GLU A 395 -13.32 7.12 20.84
CA GLU A 395 -13.52 6.81 22.25
C GLU A 395 -12.56 7.55 23.20
N LEU A 396 -11.55 8.25 22.65
CA LEU A 396 -10.55 8.95 23.44
C LEU A 396 -11.16 10.18 24.14
N ASN A 397 -11.03 10.24 25.47
CA ASN A 397 -11.32 11.46 26.22
C ASN A 397 -10.22 12.49 25.96
N LEU A 398 -10.44 13.34 24.95
CA LEU A 398 -9.47 14.31 24.43
C LEU A 398 -9.91 15.74 24.75
N GLU A 399 -9.02 16.49 25.39
CA GLU A 399 -9.16 17.93 25.62
C GLU A 399 -8.02 18.69 24.93
N VAL A 400 -8.37 19.77 24.24
CA VAL A 400 -7.38 20.63 23.55
C VAL A 400 -7.51 22.07 24.06
N ILE A 401 -6.41 22.57 24.57
CA ILE A 401 -6.33 23.87 25.25
C ILE A 401 -5.35 24.76 24.51
N ILE A 402 -5.81 25.92 24.09
CA ILE A 402 -4.93 26.96 23.55
C ILE A 402 -4.39 27.81 24.69
N GLY A 403 -3.06 27.81 24.78
CA GLY A 403 -2.39 28.53 25.86
C GLY A 403 -0.87 28.49 25.78
N SER A 404 -0.22 29.44 26.41
CA SER A 404 1.25 29.53 26.45
C SER A 404 1.78 28.94 27.76
N VAL A 405 2.88 28.18 27.66
CA VAL A 405 3.64 27.69 28.84
C VAL A 405 4.24 28.84 29.67
N ARG A 406 4.23 30.07 29.14
CA ARG A 406 4.68 31.27 29.86
C ARG A 406 3.61 31.82 30.81
N ASP A 407 2.36 31.42 30.65
CA ASP A 407 1.22 31.89 31.44
C ASP A 407 0.98 30.99 32.66
N ALA A 408 1.45 31.44 33.82
CA ALA A 408 1.32 30.68 35.06
C ALA A 408 -0.14 30.51 35.51
N VAL A 409 -1.00 31.51 35.27
CA VAL A 409 -2.42 31.45 35.65
C VAL A 409 -3.12 30.35 34.85
N ARG A 410 -2.88 30.34 33.53
CA ARG A 410 -3.42 29.28 32.64
C ARG A 410 -2.91 27.91 33.00
N LEU A 411 -1.61 27.77 33.29
CA LEU A 411 -1.01 26.51 33.72
C LEU A 411 -1.60 25.98 35.03
N ASN A 412 -1.73 26.82 36.04
CA ASN A 412 -2.34 26.45 37.33
C ASN A 412 -3.79 26.00 37.12
N HIS A 413 -4.58 26.73 36.34
CA HIS A 413 -5.94 26.32 36.01
C HIS A 413 -6.01 24.94 35.33
N VAL A 414 -5.13 24.67 34.37
CA VAL A 414 -5.06 23.37 33.68
C VAL A 414 -4.69 22.27 34.69
N MET A 415 -3.67 22.47 35.52
CA MET A 415 -3.24 21.50 36.53
C MET A 415 -4.33 21.24 37.58
N GLU A 416 -5.00 22.27 38.04
CA GLU A 416 -6.09 22.14 39.00
C GLU A 416 -7.29 21.38 38.45
N THR A 417 -7.70 21.73 37.22
CA THR A 417 -8.91 21.18 36.59
C THR A 417 -8.74 19.72 36.21
N TYR A 418 -7.63 19.38 35.57
CA TYR A 418 -7.46 18.06 34.98
C TYR A 418 -6.60 17.09 35.79
N ARG A 419 -5.80 17.60 36.74
CA ARG A 419 -4.93 16.82 37.64
C ARG A 419 -4.11 15.77 36.87
N PRO A 420 -3.29 16.16 35.88
CA PRO A 420 -2.50 15.18 35.08
C PRO A 420 -1.51 14.42 35.98
N GLU A 421 -1.42 13.11 35.78
CA GLU A 421 -0.44 12.27 36.46
C GLU A 421 0.90 12.25 35.71
N LEU A 422 0.85 12.42 34.39
CA LEU A 422 2.03 12.41 33.50
C LEU A 422 2.05 13.70 32.67
N VAL A 423 3.21 14.31 32.55
CA VAL A 423 3.43 15.49 31.71
C VAL A 423 4.57 15.22 30.72
N PHE A 424 4.31 15.39 29.43
CA PHE A 424 5.31 15.40 28.38
C PHE A 424 5.46 16.82 27.84
N HIS A 425 6.63 17.43 28.11
CA HIS A 425 6.88 18.83 27.78
C HIS A 425 7.68 18.95 26.47
N ALA A 426 6.98 19.16 25.35
CA ALA A 426 7.56 19.36 24.02
C ALA A 426 7.46 20.81 23.50
N ALA A 427 6.84 21.72 24.25
CA ALA A 427 6.75 23.13 23.89
C ALA A 427 8.12 23.83 24.01
N ALA A 428 8.68 24.30 22.92
CA ALA A 428 9.93 25.06 22.90
C ALA A 428 10.15 25.79 21.58
N HIS A 429 10.85 26.92 21.62
CA HIS A 429 11.46 27.52 20.42
C HIS A 429 12.74 26.76 20.07
N LYS A 430 12.91 26.30 18.82
CA LYS A 430 13.97 25.39 18.39
C LYS A 430 14.86 25.91 17.26
N HIS A 431 14.47 26.98 16.56
CA HIS A 431 15.22 27.50 15.42
C HIS A 431 16.42 28.31 15.87
N VAL A 432 17.63 27.80 15.61
CA VAL A 432 18.87 28.41 16.09
C VAL A 432 19.01 29.84 15.56
N PRO A 433 18.91 30.15 14.25
CA PRO A 433 19.08 31.53 13.77
C PRO A 433 18.12 32.52 14.41
N LEU A 434 16.83 32.15 14.52
CA LEU A 434 15.83 33.04 15.13
C LEU A 434 16.07 33.27 16.61
N MET A 435 16.65 32.29 17.33
CA MET A 435 16.94 32.45 18.74
C MET A 435 18.23 33.25 18.98
N GLU A 436 19.16 33.24 18.06
CA GLU A 436 20.32 34.16 18.07
C GLU A 436 19.87 35.62 17.94
N GLU A 437 18.91 35.88 17.04
CA GLU A 437 18.32 37.23 16.87
C GLU A 437 17.35 37.63 18.00
N SER A 438 16.75 36.64 18.66
CA SER A 438 15.74 36.85 19.69
C SER A 438 16.04 36.08 21.01
N PRO A 439 17.20 36.29 21.65
CA PRO A 439 17.63 35.51 22.81
C PRO A 439 16.66 35.61 24.00
N ASN A 440 16.06 36.79 24.22
CA ASN A 440 15.07 36.99 25.28
C ASN A 440 13.85 36.08 25.13
N GLU A 441 13.40 35.84 23.90
CA GLU A 441 12.25 34.94 23.66
C GLU A 441 12.64 33.46 23.90
N ALA A 442 13.86 33.08 23.60
CA ALA A 442 14.38 31.73 23.97
C ALA A 442 14.33 31.55 25.50
N ILE A 443 14.81 32.52 26.28
CA ILE A 443 14.80 32.44 27.75
C ILE A 443 13.36 32.47 28.29
N LYS A 444 12.52 33.41 27.84
CA LYS A 444 11.12 33.52 28.33
C LYS A 444 10.31 32.26 28.03
N ASN A 445 10.42 31.72 26.83
CA ASN A 445 9.63 30.58 26.42
C ASN A 445 10.22 29.25 26.94
N ASN A 446 11.50 29.01 26.64
CA ASN A 446 12.10 27.71 26.95
C ASN A 446 12.39 27.59 28.45
N VAL A 447 13.11 28.55 29.05
CA VAL A 447 13.58 28.43 30.44
C VAL A 447 12.48 28.78 31.42
N ILE A 448 11.92 30.02 31.34
CA ILE A 448 10.91 30.48 32.29
C ILE A 448 9.60 29.72 32.09
N GLY A 449 9.23 29.40 30.84
CA GLY A 449 8.07 28.54 30.54
C GLY A 449 8.20 27.15 31.16
N THR A 450 9.36 26.49 31.00
CA THR A 450 9.64 25.20 31.62
C THR A 450 9.59 25.28 33.15
N TYR A 451 10.19 26.33 33.76
CA TYR A 451 10.14 26.54 35.22
C TYR A 451 8.71 26.66 35.72
N LYS A 452 7.88 27.52 35.09
CA LYS A 452 6.47 27.72 35.50
C LYS A 452 5.67 26.42 35.39
N LEU A 453 5.84 25.68 34.30
CA LEU A 453 5.15 24.41 34.10
C LEU A 453 5.62 23.35 35.11
N ALA A 454 6.93 23.25 35.36
CA ALA A 454 7.51 22.30 36.32
C ALA A 454 7.07 22.63 37.76
N LYS A 455 7.03 23.93 38.11
CA LYS A 455 6.52 24.39 39.41
C LYS A 455 5.05 23.98 39.60
N ALA A 456 4.19 24.30 38.63
CA ALA A 456 2.79 23.87 38.66
C ALA A 456 2.65 22.34 38.74
N ALA A 457 3.45 21.59 37.98
CA ALA A 457 3.44 20.14 38.04
C ALA A 457 3.77 19.59 39.44
N ALA A 458 4.77 20.16 40.11
CA ALA A 458 5.15 19.81 41.48
C ALA A 458 4.05 20.17 42.49
N GLU A 459 3.49 21.38 42.41
CA GLU A 459 2.43 21.86 43.30
C GLU A 459 1.14 21.04 43.21
N TYR A 460 0.78 20.57 42.02
CA TYR A 460 -0.43 19.76 41.79
C TYR A 460 -0.20 18.24 41.81
N GLY A 461 0.99 17.79 42.16
CA GLY A 461 1.28 16.39 42.45
C GLY A 461 1.37 15.49 41.20
N VAL A 462 1.87 16.04 40.10
CA VAL A 462 2.22 15.24 38.92
C VAL A 462 3.22 14.16 39.33
N LYS A 463 3.01 12.92 38.91
CA LYS A 463 3.89 11.80 39.26
C LYS A 463 5.20 11.87 38.49
N ARG A 464 5.12 12.11 37.17
CA ARG A 464 6.28 12.15 36.29
C ARG A 464 6.19 13.26 35.24
N PHE A 465 7.32 13.95 35.08
CA PHE A 465 7.49 15.04 34.12
C PHE A 465 8.65 14.73 33.19
N VAL A 466 8.37 14.58 31.89
CA VAL A 466 9.36 14.24 30.85
C VAL A 466 9.62 15.48 29.99
N GLN A 467 10.83 16.03 30.08
CA GLN A 467 11.31 17.17 29.31
C GLN A 467 11.93 16.72 28.00
N ILE A 468 11.41 17.16 26.88
CA ILE A 468 12.11 17.01 25.59
C ILE A 468 13.30 17.93 25.53
N SER A 469 14.51 17.36 25.30
CA SER A 469 15.76 18.07 25.15
C SER A 469 16.44 17.76 23.81
N THR A 470 17.67 18.17 23.62
CA THR A 470 18.40 18.09 22.35
C THR A 470 19.88 17.81 22.60
N ASP A 471 20.55 17.24 21.58
CA ASP A 471 22.00 17.09 21.49
C ASP A 471 22.74 18.44 21.63
N LYS A 472 22.10 19.55 21.19
CA LYS A 472 22.64 20.91 21.23
C LYS A 472 22.70 21.51 22.66
N ALA A 473 22.11 20.84 23.65
CA ALA A 473 22.27 21.18 25.06
C ALA A 473 23.59 20.66 25.66
N VAL A 474 24.35 19.84 24.91
CA VAL A 474 25.67 19.34 25.31
C VAL A 474 26.71 20.37 24.84
N ASN A 475 27.44 21.01 25.79
CA ASN A 475 28.41 22.08 25.47
C ASN A 475 27.83 23.11 24.47
N PRO A 476 26.77 23.83 24.83
CA PRO A 476 26.03 24.64 23.88
C PRO A 476 26.87 25.79 23.32
N THR A 477 26.87 25.90 21.99
CA THR A 477 27.56 26.97 21.22
C THR A 477 26.59 28.01 20.66
N ASN A 478 25.29 27.91 21.03
CA ASN A 478 24.23 28.78 20.54
C ASN A 478 23.16 28.98 21.61
N ILE A 479 22.41 30.09 21.48
CA ILE A 479 21.37 30.50 22.45
C ILE A 479 20.29 29.45 22.64
N MET A 480 19.84 28.82 21.55
CA MET A 480 18.82 27.77 21.63
C MET A 480 19.32 26.59 22.47
N GLY A 481 20.52 26.08 22.18
CA GLY A 481 21.16 25.01 22.95
C GLY A 481 21.38 25.38 24.42
N ALA A 482 21.86 26.60 24.69
CA ALA A 482 22.03 27.14 26.04
C ALA A 482 20.69 27.20 26.79
N SER A 483 19.62 27.69 26.14
CA SER A 483 18.29 27.71 26.76
C SER A 483 17.78 26.31 27.13
N LYS A 484 18.03 25.31 26.26
CA LYS A 484 17.64 23.92 26.55
C LYS A 484 18.47 23.31 27.68
N ARG A 485 19.78 23.65 27.76
CA ARG A 485 20.61 23.25 28.91
C ARG A 485 20.09 23.84 30.22
N LEU A 486 19.69 25.11 30.22
CA LEU A 486 19.07 25.72 31.39
C LEU A 486 17.73 25.03 31.76
N CYS A 487 16.91 24.60 30.78
CA CYS A 487 15.71 23.79 31.06
C CYS A 487 16.06 22.50 31.80
N GLU A 488 17.12 21.79 31.38
CA GLU A 488 17.57 20.57 32.06
C GLU A 488 18.00 20.85 33.51
N MET A 489 18.71 21.96 33.73
CA MET A 489 19.09 22.38 35.10
C MET A 489 17.86 22.71 35.95
N VAL A 490 16.85 23.39 35.39
CA VAL A 490 15.59 23.68 36.06
C VAL A 490 14.89 22.40 36.50
N ILE A 491 14.72 21.42 35.62
CA ILE A 491 14.03 20.17 36.01
C ILE A 491 14.84 19.33 37.00
N GLN A 492 16.19 19.34 36.93
CA GLN A 492 17.02 18.69 37.92
C GLN A 492 16.91 19.37 39.31
N MET A 493 16.78 20.69 39.33
CA MET A 493 16.49 21.45 40.56
C MET A 493 15.11 21.05 41.10
N MET A 494 14.09 21.08 40.29
CA MET A 494 12.71 20.74 40.70
C MET A 494 12.59 19.29 41.18
N ASN A 495 13.36 18.37 40.60
CA ASN A 495 13.41 16.97 41.08
C ASN A 495 13.93 16.85 42.52
N ARG A 496 14.84 17.73 42.95
CA ARG A 496 15.35 17.73 44.31
C ARG A 496 14.39 18.36 45.32
N GLU A 497 13.56 19.28 44.86
CA GLU A 497 12.65 20.11 45.68
C GLU A 497 11.23 19.55 45.77
N SER A 498 10.90 18.50 45.04
CA SER A 498 9.54 17.95 44.96
C SER A 498 9.50 16.43 44.92
N LYS A 499 8.29 15.87 45.05
CA LYS A 499 8.03 14.43 44.91
C LYS A 499 7.80 13.99 43.45
N THR A 500 7.68 14.92 42.51
CA THR A 500 7.53 14.66 41.10
C THR A 500 8.84 14.17 40.50
N GLU A 501 8.82 13.07 39.79
CA GLU A 501 10.00 12.54 39.09
C GLU A 501 10.21 13.34 37.80
N PHE A 502 11.21 14.21 37.78
CA PHE A 502 11.58 15.02 36.62
C PHE A 502 12.70 14.37 35.83
N VAL A 503 12.55 14.23 34.54
CA VAL A 503 13.56 13.65 33.65
C VAL A 503 13.66 14.42 32.34
N ALA A 504 14.85 14.42 31.71
CA ALA A 504 15.07 14.96 30.39
C ALA A 504 15.45 13.86 29.40
N VAL A 505 15.07 14.01 28.13
CA VAL A 505 15.47 13.11 27.05
C VAL A 505 16.11 13.92 25.93
N ARG A 506 17.41 13.64 25.68
CA ARG A 506 18.21 14.26 24.62
C ARG A 506 18.20 13.39 23.38
N PHE A 507 17.97 14.00 22.24
CA PHE A 507 18.16 13.38 20.92
C PHE A 507 18.58 14.43 19.88
N GLY A 508 19.12 13.96 18.77
CA GLY A 508 19.57 14.80 17.66
C GLY A 508 18.43 15.26 16.76
N ASN A 509 18.70 15.32 15.45
CA ASN A 509 17.70 15.76 14.50
C ASN A 509 16.67 14.66 14.23
N VAL A 510 15.41 15.07 14.01
CA VAL A 510 14.36 14.16 13.57
C VAL A 510 13.95 14.50 12.13
N LEU A 511 13.78 13.44 11.33
CA LEU A 511 13.43 13.55 9.92
C LEU A 511 12.03 14.15 9.72
N GLY A 512 11.90 15.05 8.76
CA GLY A 512 10.60 15.58 8.37
C GLY A 512 9.96 16.54 9.37
N SER A 513 10.67 16.97 10.43
CA SER A 513 10.13 17.95 11.37
C SER A 513 9.98 19.33 10.72
N ASN A 514 8.93 20.07 11.11
CA ASN A 514 8.63 21.40 10.57
C ASN A 514 9.85 22.34 10.66
N GLY A 515 10.19 22.99 9.53
CA GLY A 515 11.33 23.89 9.43
C GLY A 515 12.70 23.21 9.51
N SER A 516 12.81 21.89 9.34
CA SER A 516 14.10 21.20 9.24
C SER A 516 14.65 21.20 7.81
N VAL A 517 15.93 20.82 7.65
CA VAL A 517 16.67 20.85 6.39
C VAL A 517 16.03 20.00 5.28
N ILE A 518 15.46 18.85 5.61
CA ILE A 518 14.89 17.92 4.62
C ILE A 518 13.63 18.46 3.93
N PRO A 519 12.60 18.96 4.63
CA PRO A 519 11.50 19.67 3.98
C PRO A 519 11.94 20.88 3.15
N LEU A 520 13.00 21.57 3.58
CA LEU A 520 13.57 22.67 2.81
C LEU A 520 14.16 22.17 1.49
N PHE A 521 15.02 21.14 1.52
CA PHE A 521 15.60 20.54 0.31
C PHE A 521 14.52 20.05 -0.66
N LYS A 522 13.48 19.39 -0.14
CA LYS A 522 12.35 18.92 -0.95
C LYS A 522 11.68 20.06 -1.72
N LYS A 523 11.37 21.16 -1.02
CA LYS A 523 10.79 22.37 -1.62
C LYS A 523 11.73 23.03 -2.64
N GLN A 524 13.02 23.08 -2.35
CA GLN A 524 14.01 23.65 -3.26
C GLN A 524 14.16 22.81 -4.54
N ILE A 525 14.19 21.48 -4.43
CA ILE A 525 14.22 20.57 -5.58
C ILE A 525 12.93 20.70 -6.41
N GLU A 526 11.77 20.73 -5.76
CA GLU A 526 10.48 20.92 -6.43
C GLU A 526 10.35 22.26 -7.15
N ALA A 527 11.06 23.29 -6.64
CA ALA A 527 11.11 24.62 -7.25
C ALA A 527 12.16 24.74 -8.37
N GLY A 528 12.94 23.68 -8.67
CA GLY A 528 14.02 23.70 -9.67
C GLY A 528 15.35 24.24 -9.15
N GLY A 529 15.55 24.27 -7.84
CA GLY A 529 16.80 24.67 -7.17
C GLY A 529 16.96 26.19 -6.95
N PRO A 530 18.15 26.65 -6.51
CA PRO A 530 19.24 25.82 -6.01
C PRO A 530 18.97 25.22 -4.63
N VAL A 531 19.61 24.07 -4.32
CA VAL A 531 19.60 23.47 -2.99
C VAL A 531 20.73 24.05 -2.16
N THR A 532 20.40 24.62 -0.99
CA THR A 532 21.35 25.32 -0.15
C THR A 532 21.89 24.46 0.98
N VAL A 533 23.21 24.20 0.99
CA VAL A 533 23.92 23.51 2.07
C VAL A 533 24.84 24.51 2.76
N THR A 534 24.72 24.65 4.08
CA THR A 534 25.47 25.66 4.85
C THR A 534 26.98 25.42 4.82
N HIS A 535 27.43 24.17 4.89
CA HIS A 535 28.84 23.79 4.80
C HIS A 535 28.93 22.32 4.33
N PRO A 536 29.85 21.96 3.44
CA PRO A 536 29.94 20.64 2.85
C PRO A 536 30.29 19.53 3.87
N ASP A 537 30.98 19.85 4.95
CA ASP A 537 31.40 18.86 5.96
C ASP A 537 30.45 18.74 7.14
N ILE A 538 29.30 19.41 7.12
CA ILE A 538 28.32 19.27 8.20
C ILE A 538 27.79 17.83 8.26
N ILE A 539 27.94 17.23 9.44
CA ILE A 539 27.32 15.95 9.79
C ILE A 539 26.20 16.16 10.81
N ARG A 540 25.17 15.33 10.74
CA ARG A 540 24.07 15.30 11.72
C ARG A 540 23.63 13.87 11.94
N TYR A 541 23.19 13.61 13.18
CA TYR A 541 22.47 12.38 13.50
C TYR A 541 21.01 12.53 13.19
N PHE A 542 20.40 11.50 12.64
CA PHE A 542 18.99 11.49 12.30
C PHE A 542 18.25 10.28 12.84
N MET A 543 17.03 10.51 13.23
CA MET A 543 16.08 9.53 13.71
C MET A 543 14.69 9.83 13.12
N THR A 544 13.80 8.85 13.01
CA THR A 544 12.41 9.14 12.63
C THR A 544 11.65 9.72 13.82
N ILE A 545 10.62 10.53 13.56
CA ILE A 545 9.78 11.11 14.63
C ILE A 545 9.10 10.01 15.44
N PRO A 546 8.45 8.98 14.84
CA PRO A 546 7.84 7.89 15.61
C PRO A 546 8.84 7.14 16.50
N GLU A 547 10.04 6.87 15.99
CA GLU A 547 11.10 6.22 16.77
C GLU A 547 11.52 7.07 17.97
N ALA A 548 11.81 8.36 17.75
CA ALA A 548 12.19 9.28 18.82
C ALA A 548 11.13 9.33 19.93
N VAL A 549 9.87 9.40 19.54
CA VAL A 549 8.76 9.47 20.49
C VAL A 549 8.57 8.16 21.26
N SER A 550 8.66 7.00 20.58
CA SER A 550 8.60 5.71 21.28
C SER A 550 9.69 5.57 22.34
N LEU A 551 10.92 6.01 22.02
CA LEU A 551 12.02 6.01 22.98
C LEU A 551 11.83 7.04 24.11
N VAL A 552 11.22 8.20 23.83
CA VAL A 552 10.85 9.17 24.88
C VAL A 552 9.81 8.59 25.84
N LEU A 553 8.81 7.89 25.34
CA LEU A 553 7.81 7.24 26.18
C LEU A 553 8.44 6.11 27.02
N GLN A 554 9.36 5.34 26.44
CA GLN A 554 10.11 4.30 27.15
C GLN A 554 11.06 4.89 28.20
N ALA A 555 11.76 5.98 27.89
CA ALA A 555 12.57 6.70 28.88
C ALA A 555 11.69 7.22 30.03
N GLY A 556 10.49 7.72 29.72
CA GLY A 556 9.49 8.08 30.72
C GLY A 556 9.10 6.90 31.62
N TYR A 557 8.99 5.70 31.10
CA TYR A 557 8.71 4.50 31.88
C TYR A 557 9.88 4.11 32.82
N TYR A 558 11.10 4.14 32.32
CA TYR A 558 12.28 3.75 33.11
C TYR A 558 12.78 4.80 34.10
N ALA A 559 12.30 6.02 34.01
CA ALA A 559 12.73 7.14 34.85
C ALA A 559 12.50 6.89 36.34
N LYS A 560 13.45 7.34 37.15
CA LYS A 560 13.39 7.32 38.62
C LYS A 560 13.53 8.71 39.24
N GLY A 561 13.71 9.72 38.38
CA GLY A 561 13.84 11.13 38.73
C GLY A 561 15.29 11.64 38.76
N GLY A 562 15.52 12.74 38.04
CA GLY A 562 16.83 13.43 37.93
C GLY A 562 17.69 13.00 36.75
N GLU A 563 17.29 11.96 35.99
CA GLU A 563 18.08 11.47 34.86
C GLU A 563 17.98 12.35 33.62
N ILE A 564 19.04 12.33 32.82
CA ILE A 564 19.09 12.83 31.48
C ILE A 564 19.35 11.64 30.55
N PHE A 565 18.33 11.11 29.94
CA PHE A 565 18.47 10.04 28.95
C PHE A 565 19.03 10.58 27.63
N ILE A 566 19.90 9.83 26.99
CA ILE A 566 20.47 10.13 25.67
C ILE A 566 20.07 9.00 24.73
N LEU A 567 19.33 9.34 23.66
CA LEU A 567 18.91 8.34 22.70
C LEU A 567 20.06 7.96 21.77
N ASP A 568 20.16 6.67 21.45
CA ASP A 568 21.10 6.17 20.46
C ASP A 568 20.65 6.64 19.06
N MET A 569 21.43 7.52 18.46
CA MET A 569 21.12 8.12 17.17
C MET A 569 21.68 7.34 15.97
N GLY A 570 22.44 6.26 16.22
CA GLY A 570 23.14 5.48 15.19
C GLY A 570 24.26 6.28 14.51
N GLU A 571 24.47 6.02 13.21
CA GLU A 571 25.55 6.62 12.45
C GLU A 571 25.25 8.07 11.98
N PRO A 572 26.27 8.95 11.99
CA PRO A 572 26.10 10.31 11.50
C PRO A 572 25.94 10.36 9.98
N VAL A 573 25.17 11.30 9.49
CA VAL A 573 24.88 11.50 8.07
C VAL A 573 25.47 12.84 7.61
N LYS A 574 26.23 12.84 6.53
CA LYS A 574 26.74 14.05 5.87
C LYS A 574 25.60 14.73 5.10
N ILE A 575 25.34 15.99 5.41
CA ILE A 575 24.20 16.75 4.85
C ILE A 575 24.35 16.96 3.35
N ASP A 576 25.57 17.28 2.87
CA ASP A 576 25.87 17.42 1.45
C ASP A 576 25.55 16.13 0.67
N THR A 577 26.00 14.98 1.16
CA THR A 577 25.71 13.68 0.53
C THR A 577 24.21 13.39 0.47
N MET A 578 23.48 13.71 1.54
CA MET A 578 22.02 13.56 1.58
C MET A 578 21.34 14.46 0.54
N ALA A 579 21.75 15.73 0.44
CA ALA A 579 21.21 16.67 -0.55
C ALA A 579 21.43 16.15 -1.98
N ARG A 580 22.65 15.76 -2.32
CA ARG A 580 23.01 15.22 -3.64
C ARG A 580 22.22 13.95 -3.98
N ASN A 581 22.07 13.04 -3.03
CA ASN A 581 21.25 11.83 -3.23
C ASN A 581 19.76 12.17 -3.45
N MET A 582 19.22 13.15 -2.71
CA MET A 582 17.83 13.60 -2.92
C MET A 582 17.63 14.20 -4.31
N ILE A 583 18.59 15.03 -4.80
CA ILE A 583 18.56 15.60 -6.14
C ILE A 583 18.56 14.50 -7.20
N ARG A 584 19.52 13.56 -7.13
CA ARG A 584 19.66 12.45 -8.09
C ARG A 584 18.44 11.54 -8.10
N LEU A 585 17.92 11.16 -6.95
CA LEU A 585 16.74 10.32 -6.85
C LEU A 585 15.44 11.01 -7.32
N SER A 586 15.49 12.33 -7.47
CA SER A 586 14.44 13.13 -8.10
C SER A 586 14.59 13.23 -9.62
N GLY A 587 15.67 12.67 -10.19
CA GLY A 587 15.93 12.65 -11.63
C GLY A 587 16.74 13.85 -12.15
N TYR A 588 17.43 14.56 -11.26
CA TYR A 588 18.30 15.70 -11.61
C TYR A 588 19.75 15.38 -11.32
N GLU A 589 20.68 16.05 -12.03
CA GLU A 589 22.12 15.95 -11.77
C GLU A 589 22.57 17.11 -10.87
N PRO A 590 23.18 16.84 -9.69
CA PRO A 590 23.72 17.87 -8.82
C PRO A 590 24.80 18.70 -9.52
N ASP A 591 24.84 20.01 -9.25
CA ASP A 591 25.74 21.00 -9.81
C ASP A 591 25.60 21.22 -11.34
N VAL A 592 24.64 20.54 -12.00
CA VAL A 592 24.32 20.71 -13.43
C VAL A 592 22.89 21.21 -13.60
N ASP A 593 21.92 20.51 -13.05
CA ASP A 593 20.50 20.87 -13.14
C ASP A 593 20.03 21.69 -11.94
N ILE A 594 20.55 21.34 -10.76
CA ILE A 594 20.23 21.98 -9.47
C ILE A 594 21.50 22.18 -8.64
#